data_bd0aff14b3918b3391771247d10e4f5c
#
_entry.id   bd0aff14b3918b3391771247d10e4f5c
#
_cell.length_a   1.000
_cell.length_b   1.000
_cell.length_c   1.000
_cell.angle_alpha   90.00
_cell.angle_beta   90.00
_cell.angle_gamma   90.00
#
_symmetry.space_group_name_H-M   'P 1'
#
loop_
_entity.id
_entity.type
_entity.pdbx_description
1 polymer ?
#
loop_
_entity_poly.entity_id
_entity_poly.type
_entity_poly.pdbx_seq_one_letter_code
_entity_poly.pdbx_strand_id
1 'polypeptide(L)'
;MKYCSQCGEPLRLGIPEGDNRQRHICDACSTVHYHNPKIVTGCIATWEDSVLLCRRAIEPRMGLWTVPAGFMENGETTYQGAVRETLEEANARVEVQDLYMTINLPHIDQVYMLFRARLLDLAYSPGEESLEVGLFDQAQIPWERLAFPTVGLALQTFFEDRERGSFPARMADIVRDPASKRGYRVVPFSGGNEPA
;
A
#
# COMPACT_ATOMS: atom_id res chain seq x y z
N MET A 1 1.88 19.59 -9.25
CA MET A 1 0.91 20.12 -10.25
C MET A 1 1.46 21.39 -10.85
N LYS A 2 1.38 21.59 -12.18
CA LYS A 2 1.92 22.79 -12.85
C LYS A 2 0.82 23.74 -13.33
N TYR A 3 -0.33 23.20 -13.70
CA TYR A 3 -1.45 23.94 -14.27
C TYR A 3 -2.73 23.66 -13.50
N CYS A 4 -3.62 24.64 -13.48
CA CYS A 4 -4.93 24.57 -12.84
C CYS A 4 -5.85 23.61 -13.58
N SER A 5 -6.47 22.65 -12.87
CA SER A 5 -7.43 21.71 -13.46
C SER A 5 -8.78 22.36 -13.81
N GLN A 6 -9.03 23.61 -13.36
CA GLN A 6 -10.28 24.32 -13.63
C GLN A 6 -10.19 25.24 -14.86
N CYS A 7 -9.08 25.98 -15.01
CA CYS A 7 -8.96 27.00 -16.07
C CYS A 7 -7.71 26.85 -16.97
N GLY A 8 -6.83 25.88 -16.67
CA GLY A 8 -5.63 25.63 -17.46
C GLY A 8 -4.44 26.57 -17.18
N GLU A 9 -4.61 27.63 -16.41
CA GLU A 9 -3.56 28.61 -16.13
C GLU A 9 -2.48 28.03 -15.17
N PRO A 10 -1.25 28.59 -15.21
CA PRO A 10 -0.17 28.17 -14.32
C PRO A 10 -0.53 28.33 -12.84
N LEU A 11 0.00 27.42 -12.01
CA LEU A 11 -0.17 27.43 -10.57
C LEU A 11 1.09 27.95 -9.88
N ARG A 12 0.91 28.70 -8.79
CA ARG A 12 1.99 29.01 -7.84
C ARG A 12 1.84 28.20 -6.55
N LEU A 13 2.95 28.02 -5.84
CA LEU A 13 2.96 27.53 -4.46
C LEU A 13 2.83 28.73 -3.50
N GLY A 14 1.95 28.62 -2.51
CA GLY A 14 1.75 29.62 -1.49
C GLY A 14 0.88 29.09 -0.36
N ILE A 15 0.80 29.86 0.74
CA ILE A 15 -0.10 29.56 1.86
C ILE A 15 -1.37 30.37 1.65
N PRO A 16 -2.54 29.73 1.41
CA PRO A 16 -3.81 30.41 1.26
C PRO A 16 -4.20 31.11 2.57
N GLU A 17 -5.05 32.11 2.49
CA GLU A 17 -5.63 32.73 3.68
C GLU A 17 -6.38 31.70 4.52
N GLY A 18 -6.10 31.66 5.82
CA GLY A 18 -6.69 30.69 6.75
C GLY A 18 -6.07 29.28 6.75
N ASP A 19 -5.04 29.02 5.92
CA ASP A 19 -4.27 27.75 5.95
C ASP A 19 -2.90 27.96 6.64
N ASN A 20 -2.24 26.85 6.97
CA ASN A 20 -0.89 26.84 7.56
C ASN A 20 0.12 26.06 6.72
N ARG A 21 -0.28 25.58 5.53
CA ARG A 21 0.56 24.77 4.63
C ARG A 21 0.58 25.34 3.23
N GLN A 22 1.66 25.06 2.51
CA GLN A 22 1.76 25.40 1.09
C GLN A 22 0.78 24.60 0.26
N ARG A 23 0.04 25.29 -0.63
CA ARG A 23 -0.88 24.73 -1.59
C ARG A 23 -0.56 25.23 -2.99
N HIS A 24 -1.04 24.52 -4.01
CA HIS A 24 -1.04 25.05 -5.36
C HIS A 24 -2.24 25.99 -5.52
N ILE A 25 -1.99 27.25 -5.87
CA ILE A 25 -2.99 28.30 -5.98
C ILE A 25 -3.02 28.81 -7.42
N CYS A 26 -4.20 28.94 -7.99
CA CYS A 26 -4.42 29.57 -9.27
C CYS A 26 -4.79 31.05 -9.06
N ASP A 27 -3.94 31.97 -9.53
CA ASP A 27 -4.22 33.39 -9.41
C ASP A 27 -5.30 33.88 -10.39
N ALA A 28 -5.53 33.14 -11.49
CA ALA A 28 -6.53 33.51 -12.50
C ALA A 28 -7.97 33.20 -12.07
N CYS A 29 -8.21 32.07 -11.40
CA CYS A 29 -9.56 31.67 -10.97
C CYS A 29 -9.69 31.47 -9.44
N SER A 30 -8.66 31.84 -8.68
CA SER A 30 -8.59 31.76 -7.21
C SER A 30 -8.78 30.35 -6.64
N THR A 31 -8.69 29.30 -7.47
CA THR A 31 -8.82 27.90 -7.01
C THR A 31 -7.59 27.49 -6.23
N VAL A 32 -7.81 26.94 -5.03
CA VAL A 32 -6.79 26.31 -4.20
C VAL A 32 -6.87 24.79 -4.41
N HIS A 33 -5.76 24.18 -4.84
CA HIS A 33 -5.65 22.75 -5.08
C HIS A 33 -5.04 22.05 -3.88
N TYR A 34 -5.79 21.15 -3.26
CA TYR A 34 -5.33 20.29 -2.18
C TYR A 34 -4.74 19.00 -2.75
N HIS A 35 -3.67 18.53 -2.13
CA HIS A 35 -3.06 17.26 -2.45
C HIS A 35 -3.04 16.40 -1.17
N ASN A 36 -3.75 15.30 -1.21
CA ASN A 36 -3.88 14.38 -0.08
C ASN A 36 -3.03 13.12 -0.32
N PRO A 37 -2.64 12.40 0.74
CA PRO A 37 -2.00 11.10 0.60
C PRO A 37 -2.85 10.14 -0.23
N LYS A 38 -2.20 9.33 -1.04
CA LYS A 38 -2.86 8.26 -1.79
C LYS A 38 -3.01 7.03 -0.91
N ILE A 39 -4.17 6.39 -1.01
CA ILE A 39 -4.42 5.12 -0.36
C ILE A 39 -4.03 4.00 -1.33
N VAL A 40 -3.20 3.07 -0.84
CA VAL A 40 -2.92 1.79 -1.49
C VAL A 40 -3.64 0.73 -0.69
N THR A 41 -4.40 -0.11 -1.34
CA THR A 41 -5.16 -1.17 -0.68
C THR A 41 -4.85 -2.53 -1.30
N GLY A 42 -4.79 -3.59 -0.50
CA GLY A 42 -4.43 -4.92 -0.97
C GLY A 42 -4.70 -6.01 0.04
N CYS A 43 -4.45 -7.25 -0.37
CA CYS A 43 -4.71 -8.44 0.43
C CYS A 43 -3.43 -9.22 0.74
N ILE A 44 -3.29 -9.66 2.00
CA ILE A 44 -2.52 -10.86 2.35
C ILE A 44 -3.48 -12.03 2.16
N ALA A 45 -3.53 -12.54 0.92
CA ALA A 45 -4.43 -13.60 0.53
C ALA A 45 -3.79 -14.96 0.82
N THR A 46 -4.51 -15.83 1.53
CA THR A 46 -3.98 -17.11 1.99
C THR A 46 -4.77 -18.29 1.44
N TRP A 47 -4.05 -19.39 1.26
CA TRP A 47 -4.61 -20.73 1.08
C TRP A 47 -3.84 -21.69 1.98
N GLU A 48 -4.52 -22.29 2.96
CA GLU A 48 -3.88 -23.09 3.99
C GLU A 48 -2.74 -22.30 4.68
N ASP A 49 -1.51 -22.79 4.62
CA ASP A 49 -0.33 -22.16 5.23
C ASP A 49 0.43 -21.22 4.29
N SER A 50 -0.02 -21.09 3.05
CA SER A 50 0.67 -20.31 2.02
C SER A 50 0.00 -18.95 1.80
N VAL A 51 0.80 -17.98 1.37
CA VAL A 51 0.36 -16.64 0.94
C VAL A 51 0.55 -16.47 -0.56
N LEU A 52 -0.40 -15.77 -1.19
CA LEU A 52 -0.35 -15.44 -2.61
C LEU A 52 0.57 -14.24 -2.83
N LEU A 53 1.54 -14.38 -3.74
CA LEU A 53 2.39 -13.27 -4.19
C LEU A 53 2.32 -13.14 -5.70
N CYS A 54 2.48 -11.88 -6.17
CA CYS A 54 2.58 -11.51 -7.57
C CYS A 54 3.99 -11.01 -7.87
N ARG A 55 4.57 -11.41 -9.00
CA ARG A 55 5.84 -10.88 -9.50
C ARG A 55 5.55 -9.77 -10.51
N ARG A 56 5.90 -8.55 -10.16
CA ARG A 56 5.54 -7.34 -10.90
C ARG A 56 6.00 -7.35 -12.36
N ALA A 57 5.11 -6.99 -13.28
CA ALA A 57 5.41 -6.77 -14.69
C ALA A 57 5.70 -5.29 -15.02
N ILE A 58 5.47 -4.37 -14.06
CA ILE A 58 5.55 -2.92 -14.26
C ILE A 58 6.54 -2.24 -13.31
N GLU A 59 7.02 -1.06 -13.71
CA GLU A 59 7.80 -0.18 -12.83
C GLU A 59 6.89 0.57 -11.82
N PRO A 60 7.40 0.97 -10.65
CA PRO A 60 8.73 0.67 -10.15
C PRO A 60 8.85 -0.79 -9.66
N ARG A 61 10.09 -1.28 -9.59
CA ARG A 61 10.41 -2.60 -9.02
C ARG A 61 9.93 -3.79 -9.87
N MET A 62 9.90 -3.66 -11.19
CA MET A 62 9.64 -4.75 -12.13
C MET A 62 10.48 -5.99 -11.80
N GLY A 63 9.88 -7.19 -11.86
CA GLY A 63 10.52 -8.48 -11.59
C GLY A 63 10.66 -8.84 -10.11
N LEU A 64 10.26 -7.96 -9.18
CA LEU A 64 10.23 -8.24 -7.75
C LEU A 64 8.83 -8.68 -7.28
N TRP A 65 8.78 -9.33 -6.12
CA TRP A 65 7.56 -9.93 -5.58
C TRP A 65 6.83 -8.99 -4.62
N THR A 66 5.52 -9.03 -4.66
CA THR A 66 4.62 -8.24 -3.80
C THR A 66 3.37 -9.04 -3.44
N VAL A 67 2.66 -8.62 -2.40
CA VAL A 67 1.25 -8.98 -2.25
C VAL A 67 0.44 -8.19 -3.27
N PRO A 68 -0.69 -8.70 -3.79
CA PRO A 68 -1.56 -7.95 -4.68
C PRO A 68 -2.07 -6.69 -3.98
N ALA A 69 -1.76 -5.52 -4.54
CA ALA A 69 -2.12 -4.22 -3.97
C ALA A 69 -1.85 -3.07 -4.94
N GLY A 70 -2.81 -2.13 -5.03
CA GLY A 70 -2.67 -0.94 -5.84
C GLY A 70 -3.46 0.25 -5.29
N PHE A 71 -3.56 1.31 -6.08
CA PHE A 71 -4.24 2.53 -5.66
C PHE A 71 -5.74 2.34 -5.59
N MET A 72 -6.32 2.78 -4.47
CA MET A 72 -7.76 2.85 -4.30
C MET A 72 -8.38 3.81 -5.33
N GLU A 73 -9.46 3.37 -5.97
CA GLU A 73 -10.21 4.14 -6.95
C GLU A 73 -11.33 4.95 -6.28
N ASN A 74 -11.78 6.02 -6.96
CA ASN A 74 -12.91 6.82 -6.51
C ASN A 74 -14.20 6.00 -6.57
N GLY A 75 -14.99 6.05 -5.50
CA GLY A 75 -16.29 5.39 -5.45
C GLY A 75 -16.26 3.95 -4.91
N GLU A 76 -15.09 3.40 -4.61
CA GLU A 76 -14.96 2.11 -3.92
C GLU A 76 -14.60 2.27 -2.45
N THR A 77 -14.91 1.27 -1.66
CA THR A 77 -14.41 1.14 -0.29
C THR A 77 -13.01 0.51 -0.29
N THR A 78 -12.25 0.69 0.80
CA THR A 78 -10.89 0.15 0.91
C THR A 78 -10.84 -1.37 0.71
N TYR A 79 -11.82 -2.13 1.23
CA TYR A 79 -11.86 -3.57 1.03
C TYR A 79 -12.25 -3.96 -0.41
N GLN A 80 -13.13 -3.17 -1.07
CA GLN A 80 -13.48 -3.39 -2.48
C GLN A 80 -12.26 -3.20 -3.38
N GLY A 81 -11.47 -2.15 -3.13
CA GLY A 81 -10.21 -1.94 -3.83
C GLY A 81 -9.22 -3.09 -3.62
N ALA A 82 -9.10 -3.61 -2.38
CA ALA A 82 -8.23 -4.74 -2.11
C ALA A 82 -8.66 -6.03 -2.85
N VAL A 83 -9.97 -6.27 -2.95
CA VAL A 83 -10.53 -7.40 -3.73
C VAL A 83 -10.27 -7.20 -5.23
N ARG A 84 -10.53 -5.99 -5.76
CA ARG A 84 -10.30 -5.63 -7.16
C ARG A 84 -8.84 -5.83 -7.55
N GLU A 85 -7.91 -5.26 -6.77
CA GLU A 85 -6.46 -5.40 -7.02
C GLU A 85 -6.01 -6.87 -7.00
N THR A 86 -6.55 -7.67 -6.07
CA THR A 86 -6.24 -9.11 -6.02
C THR A 86 -6.77 -9.84 -7.26
N LEU A 87 -7.93 -9.44 -7.77
CA LEU A 87 -8.47 -9.99 -9.01
C LEU A 87 -7.68 -9.53 -10.23
N GLU A 88 -7.33 -8.24 -10.33
CA GLU A 88 -6.62 -7.65 -11.47
C GLU A 88 -5.18 -8.16 -11.57
N GLU A 89 -4.42 -8.22 -10.46
CA GLU A 89 -3.02 -8.64 -10.48
C GLU A 89 -2.83 -10.17 -10.49
N ALA A 90 -3.77 -10.92 -9.91
CA ALA A 90 -3.63 -12.36 -9.72
C ALA A 90 -4.76 -13.20 -10.31
N ASN A 91 -5.79 -12.63 -10.95
CA ASN A 91 -7.03 -13.32 -11.31
C ASN A 91 -7.60 -14.18 -10.16
N ALA A 92 -7.29 -13.82 -8.91
CA ALA A 92 -7.64 -14.58 -7.73
C ALA A 92 -8.89 -14.00 -7.04
N ARG A 93 -9.80 -14.91 -6.67
CA ARG A 93 -11.00 -14.56 -5.91
C ARG A 93 -10.76 -14.77 -4.44
N VAL A 94 -11.10 -13.75 -3.64
CA VAL A 94 -10.85 -13.76 -2.18
C VAL A 94 -12.09 -13.41 -1.39
N GLU A 95 -12.13 -13.92 -0.17
CA GLU A 95 -13.01 -13.50 0.90
C GLU A 95 -12.19 -12.69 1.92
N VAL A 96 -12.46 -11.40 2.01
CA VAL A 96 -11.80 -10.52 2.97
C VAL A 96 -12.29 -10.83 4.37
N GLN A 97 -11.38 -10.93 5.32
CA GLN A 97 -11.66 -11.23 6.74
C GLN A 97 -11.69 -9.94 7.58
N ASP A 98 -10.56 -9.23 7.63
CA ASP A 98 -10.41 -8.01 8.42
C ASP A 98 -9.31 -7.09 7.88
N LEU A 99 -9.33 -5.82 8.32
CA LEU A 99 -8.21 -4.90 8.15
C LEU A 99 -7.09 -5.32 9.11
N TYR A 100 -5.98 -5.75 8.55
CA TYR A 100 -4.87 -6.29 9.31
C TYR A 100 -3.80 -5.25 9.65
N MET A 101 -3.36 -4.49 8.63
CA MET A 101 -2.26 -3.56 8.82
C MET A 101 -2.44 -2.26 8.06
N THR A 102 -2.25 -1.14 8.76
CA THR A 102 -2.09 0.18 8.16
C THR A 102 -0.61 0.58 8.23
N ILE A 103 -0.01 0.94 7.08
CA ILE A 103 1.38 1.38 7.01
C ILE A 103 1.43 2.76 6.39
N ASN A 104 1.93 3.74 7.15
CA ASN A 104 2.09 5.10 6.69
C ASN A 104 3.48 5.30 6.06
N LEU A 105 3.53 5.95 4.90
CA LEU A 105 4.75 6.36 4.21
C LEU A 105 4.72 7.87 3.97
N PRO A 106 4.96 8.70 5.01
CA PRO A 106 4.84 10.16 4.91
C PRO A 106 5.75 10.78 3.84
N HIS A 107 6.90 10.16 3.58
CA HIS A 107 7.90 10.65 2.64
C HIS A 107 7.52 10.52 1.15
N ILE A 108 6.46 9.78 0.83
CA ILE A 108 5.91 9.62 -0.53
C ILE A 108 4.39 9.86 -0.57
N ASP A 109 3.82 10.41 0.50
CA ASP A 109 2.40 10.73 0.61
C ASP A 109 1.50 9.51 0.31
N GLN A 110 1.78 8.36 0.96
CA GLN A 110 1.00 7.14 0.79
C GLN A 110 0.62 6.51 2.14
N VAL A 111 -0.54 5.87 2.15
CA VAL A 111 -1.03 5.02 3.24
C VAL A 111 -1.43 3.68 2.66
N TYR A 112 -0.83 2.59 3.15
CA TYR A 112 -1.20 1.23 2.80
C TYR A 112 -2.22 0.70 3.79
N MET A 113 -3.26 0.07 3.28
CA MET A 113 -4.30 -0.63 4.05
C MET A 113 -4.36 -2.07 3.56
N LEU A 114 -3.76 -2.99 4.33
CA LEU A 114 -3.67 -4.39 3.97
C LEU A 114 -4.67 -5.22 4.78
N PHE A 115 -5.46 -5.99 4.06
CA PHE A 115 -6.47 -6.87 4.60
C PHE A 115 -5.97 -8.31 4.65
N ARG A 116 -6.36 -9.06 5.68
CA ARG A 116 -6.30 -10.52 5.60
C ARG A 116 -7.45 -11.01 4.74
N ALA A 117 -7.13 -11.96 3.87
CA ALA A 117 -8.14 -12.56 3.02
C ALA A 117 -7.84 -14.05 2.82
N ARG A 118 -8.87 -14.82 2.51
CA ARG A 118 -8.77 -16.23 2.15
C ARG A 118 -9.08 -16.38 0.65
N LEU A 119 -8.27 -17.14 -0.07
CA LEU A 119 -8.62 -17.55 -1.43
C LEU A 119 -9.89 -18.40 -1.41
N LEU A 120 -10.77 -18.17 -2.38
CA LEU A 120 -11.98 -18.96 -2.53
C LEU A 120 -11.72 -20.29 -3.26
N ASP A 121 -10.69 -20.31 -4.08
CA ASP A 121 -10.22 -21.47 -4.86
C ASP A 121 -8.77 -21.28 -5.30
N LEU A 122 -8.22 -22.25 -6.02
CA LEU A 122 -6.86 -22.21 -6.58
C LEU A 122 -6.83 -21.78 -8.06
N ALA A 123 -7.90 -21.20 -8.58
CA ALA A 123 -7.98 -20.68 -9.95
C ALA A 123 -7.38 -19.26 -10.00
N TYR A 124 -6.07 -19.15 -9.79
CA TYR A 124 -5.31 -17.90 -9.92
C TYR A 124 -4.33 -17.98 -11.09
N SER A 125 -4.01 -16.85 -11.68
CA SER A 125 -3.05 -16.72 -12.78
C SER A 125 -2.56 -15.25 -12.85
N PRO A 126 -1.42 -14.98 -13.50
CA PRO A 126 -0.96 -13.61 -13.68
C PRO A 126 -2.00 -12.75 -14.41
N GLY A 127 -2.28 -11.56 -13.83
CA GLY A 127 -2.96 -10.48 -14.54
C GLY A 127 -1.99 -9.67 -15.39
N GLU A 128 -2.47 -8.58 -16.01
CA GLU A 128 -1.66 -7.78 -16.95
C GLU A 128 -0.43 -7.13 -16.29
N GLU A 129 -0.51 -6.80 -15.00
CA GLU A 129 0.58 -6.19 -14.23
C GLU A 129 1.48 -7.20 -13.51
N SER A 130 1.27 -8.51 -13.75
CA SER A 130 2.02 -9.60 -13.12
C SER A 130 2.72 -10.48 -14.14
N LEU A 131 4.01 -10.75 -13.94
CA LEU A 131 4.79 -11.73 -14.71
C LEU A 131 4.50 -13.17 -14.27
N GLU A 132 4.20 -13.33 -12.99
CA GLU A 132 4.05 -14.61 -12.32
C GLU A 132 3.24 -14.43 -11.04
N VAL A 133 2.45 -15.42 -10.68
CA VAL A 133 1.69 -15.50 -9.44
C VAL A 133 1.89 -16.87 -8.82
N GLY A 134 2.07 -16.94 -7.52
CA GLY A 134 2.28 -18.21 -6.83
C GLY A 134 1.93 -18.16 -5.36
N LEU A 135 1.72 -19.34 -4.80
CA LEU A 135 1.55 -19.57 -3.37
C LEU A 135 2.91 -19.93 -2.75
N PHE A 136 3.22 -19.29 -1.64
CA PHE A 136 4.49 -19.45 -0.94
C PHE A 136 4.23 -19.72 0.54
N ASP A 137 4.75 -20.79 1.08
CA ASP A 137 4.90 -20.93 2.52
C ASP A 137 5.99 -19.98 3.06
N GLN A 138 6.08 -19.81 4.36
CA GLN A 138 7.01 -18.88 4.99
C GLN A 138 8.48 -19.13 4.60
N ALA A 139 8.88 -20.39 4.44
CA ALA A 139 10.25 -20.77 4.09
C ALA A 139 10.59 -20.50 2.62
N GLN A 140 9.57 -20.46 1.77
CA GLN A 140 9.70 -20.25 0.33
C GLN A 140 9.60 -18.77 -0.07
N ILE A 141 9.18 -17.87 0.84
CA ILE A 141 9.10 -16.43 0.55
C ILE A 141 10.46 -15.91 0.03
N PRO A 142 10.49 -15.24 -1.12
CA PRO A 142 11.71 -14.67 -1.68
C PRO A 142 12.07 -13.33 -0.99
N TRP A 143 12.43 -13.36 0.29
CA TRP A 143 12.62 -12.20 1.17
C TRP A 143 13.52 -11.11 0.59
N GLU A 144 14.63 -11.51 -0.07
CA GLU A 144 15.58 -10.56 -0.68
C GLU A 144 15.06 -9.98 -2.01
N ARG A 145 13.96 -10.49 -2.52
CA ARG A 145 13.35 -10.09 -3.78
C ARG A 145 11.95 -9.51 -3.61
N LEU A 146 11.59 -9.09 -2.40
CA LEU A 146 10.36 -8.35 -2.16
C LEU A 146 10.49 -6.92 -2.71
N ALA A 147 9.44 -6.43 -3.37
CA ALA A 147 9.45 -5.16 -4.08
C ALA A 147 9.54 -3.96 -3.13
N PHE A 148 8.83 -4.02 -2.01
CA PHE A 148 8.65 -2.88 -1.12
C PHE A 148 8.86 -3.25 0.35
N PRO A 149 9.39 -2.32 1.16
CA PRO A 149 9.51 -2.52 2.60
C PRO A 149 8.19 -2.84 3.30
N THR A 150 7.08 -2.29 2.79
CA THR A 150 5.72 -2.54 3.29
C THR A 150 5.34 -4.01 3.20
N VAL A 151 5.70 -4.67 2.10
CA VAL A 151 5.43 -6.10 1.88
C VAL A 151 6.22 -6.95 2.86
N GLY A 152 7.53 -6.67 3.01
CA GLY A 152 8.38 -7.38 3.95
C GLY A 152 7.89 -7.26 5.39
N LEU A 153 7.54 -6.04 5.82
CA LEU A 153 6.98 -5.79 7.15
C LEU A 153 5.67 -6.57 7.35
N ALA A 154 4.74 -6.46 6.39
CA ALA A 154 3.42 -7.08 6.50
C ALA A 154 3.51 -8.61 6.57
N LEU A 155 4.33 -9.24 5.72
CA LEU A 155 4.50 -10.69 5.70
C LEU A 155 5.20 -11.21 6.97
N GLN A 156 6.29 -10.55 7.41
CA GLN A 156 6.98 -10.94 8.64
C GLN A 156 6.02 -10.90 9.84
N THR A 157 5.31 -9.78 9.99
CA THR A 157 4.33 -9.62 11.08
C THR A 157 3.19 -10.64 10.96
N PHE A 158 2.71 -10.90 9.74
CA PHE A 158 1.65 -11.88 9.50
C PHE A 158 2.05 -13.29 9.94
N PHE A 159 3.24 -13.75 9.59
CA PHE A 159 3.70 -15.08 9.98
C PHE A 159 3.94 -15.19 11.49
N GLU A 160 4.49 -14.14 12.13
CA GLU A 160 4.62 -14.09 13.59
C GLU A 160 3.26 -14.16 14.30
N ASP A 161 2.26 -13.44 13.81
CA ASP A 161 0.92 -13.44 14.37
C ASP A 161 0.21 -14.78 14.15
N ARG A 162 0.47 -15.44 13.02
CA ARG A 162 -0.02 -16.80 12.76
C ARG A 162 0.53 -17.80 13.75
N GLU A 163 1.82 -17.75 14.08
CA GLU A 163 2.44 -18.60 15.09
C GLU A 163 1.82 -18.37 16.48
N ARG A 164 1.43 -17.14 16.78
CA ARG A 164 0.74 -16.77 18.03
C ARG A 164 -0.75 -17.14 18.03
N GLY A 165 -1.31 -17.48 16.87
CA GLY A 165 -2.75 -17.74 16.70
C GLY A 165 -3.64 -16.51 16.90
N SER A 166 -3.11 -15.29 16.74
CA SER A 166 -3.83 -14.04 16.97
C SER A 166 -3.39 -12.97 15.97
N PHE A 167 -4.38 -12.30 15.34
CA PHE A 167 -4.14 -11.31 14.32
C PHE A 167 -4.75 -9.94 14.71
N PRO A 168 -4.14 -9.21 15.65
CA PRO A 168 -4.62 -7.88 16.01
C PRO A 168 -4.42 -6.90 14.85
N ALA A 169 -5.31 -5.90 14.76
CA ALA A 169 -5.08 -4.79 13.84
C ALA A 169 -3.79 -4.05 14.20
N ARG A 170 -2.96 -3.77 13.21
CA ARG A 170 -1.64 -3.19 13.42
C ARG A 170 -1.47 -1.88 12.66
N MET A 171 -0.61 -1.00 13.18
CA MET A 171 -0.19 0.22 12.51
C MET A 171 1.32 0.38 12.64
N ALA A 172 1.95 0.89 11.59
CA ALA A 172 3.37 1.23 11.59
C ALA A 172 3.65 2.38 10.62
N ASP A 173 4.76 3.09 10.85
CA ASP A 173 5.29 4.07 9.93
C ASP A 173 6.60 3.56 9.32
N ILE A 174 6.77 3.76 8.01
CA ILE A 174 8.05 3.60 7.34
C ILE A 174 8.56 4.98 6.99
N VAL A 175 9.60 5.41 7.69
CA VAL A 175 10.18 6.75 7.54
C VAL A 175 11.58 6.67 6.94
N ARG A 176 11.99 7.70 6.20
CA ARG A 176 13.36 7.80 5.69
C ARG A 176 14.35 7.84 6.86
N ASP A 177 15.41 7.06 6.73
CA ASP A 177 16.52 7.05 7.67
C ASP A 177 17.84 6.87 6.90
N PRO A 178 18.53 7.98 6.54
CA PRO A 178 19.79 7.91 5.82
C PRO A 178 20.90 7.16 6.56
N ALA A 179 20.80 7.02 7.88
CA ALA A 179 21.75 6.28 8.69
C ALA A 179 21.51 4.77 8.66
N SER A 180 20.31 4.34 8.26
CA SER A 180 19.99 2.93 8.08
C SER A 180 20.60 2.39 6.77
N LYS A 181 21.19 1.18 6.80
CA LYS A 181 21.64 0.49 5.59
C LYS A 181 20.56 0.31 4.52
N ARG A 182 19.28 0.27 4.94
CA ARG A 182 18.11 0.14 4.07
C ARG A 182 17.57 1.49 3.59
N GLY A 183 18.09 2.62 4.11
CA GLY A 183 17.60 3.98 3.81
C GLY A 183 16.26 4.32 4.47
N TYR A 184 15.73 3.45 5.31
CA TYR A 184 14.49 3.63 6.06
C TYR A 184 14.52 2.89 7.39
N ARG A 185 13.63 3.27 8.30
CA ARG A 185 13.32 2.54 9.54
C ARG A 185 11.82 2.34 9.69
N VAL A 186 11.44 1.27 10.35
CA VAL A 186 10.06 0.98 10.75
C VAL A 186 9.85 1.51 12.17
N VAL A 187 8.77 2.23 12.36
CA VAL A 187 8.33 2.73 13.66
C VAL A 187 6.97 2.09 13.97
N PRO A 188 6.90 1.09 14.84
CA PRO A 188 5.62 0.52 15.28
C PRO A 188 4.80 1.58 16.02
N PHE A 189 3.49 1.58 15.82
CA PHE A 189 2.60 2.44 16.59
C PHE A 189 2.56 1.95 18.05
N SER A 190 2.98 2.79 18.98
CA SER A 190 3.07 2.48 20.41
C SER A 190 1.93 3.06 21.26
N GLY A 191 0.92 3.69 20.63
CA GLY A 191 -0.22 4.27 21.35
C GLY A 191 0.08 5.51 22.18
N GLY A 192 1.24 6.13 22.01
CA GLY A 192 1.64 7.35 22.70
C GLY A 192 1.43 8.60 21.84
N ASN A 193 0.89 9.66 22.44
CA ASN A 193 0.80 10.99 21.85
C ASN A 193 2.21 11.63 21.80
N GLU A 194 3.02 11.34 20.78
CA GLU A 194 4.08 12.26 20.40
C GLU A 194 3.55 13.15 19.26
N PRO A 195 3.44 14.47 19.48
CA PRO A 195 3.11 15.39 18.40
C PRO A 195 4.25 15.39 17.36
N ALA A 196 3.86 15.34 16.08
CA ALA A 196 4.74 15.44 14.93
C ALA A 196 5.42 16.82 14.82
#